data_9a3b2e60354c30a3a1577c8ae6a3c757
#
_entry.id   9a3b2e60354c30a3a1577c8ae6a3c757
#
_cell.length_a   1.000
_cell.length_b   1.000
_cell.length_c   1.000
_cell.angle_alpha   90.00
_cell.angle_beta   90.00
_cell.angle_gamma   90.00
#
_symmetry.space_group_name_H-M   'P 1'
#
loop_
_entity.id
_entity.type
_entity.pdbx_description
1 polymer ?
#
loop_
_entity_poly.entity_id
_entity_poly.type
_entity_poly.pdbx_seq_one_letter_code
_entity_poly.pdbx_strand_id
1 'polypeptide(L)'
;KYGGRYYLQYGAPGTEYNVYATGVYTSSNPLGPFSYAPYNPVAYKPGGFVHGAGHGNTFQDVFGNWWNTSTPWIGHNWNFERRIALHPAGFDGDGQMYVDTRFGDFPHWLPSEERQTRDDLFTGWMLLSYKKAVTASSARDSFPAVNVTDEDPRTFWVAAENKPGQSVTVDLGRPFDVKAIQVNYADYKSGLYGSDSTVVTRFRLHASGDGQQWRLVADLSGEQRDRPNAYVELRAPVHARFIRYEHVHVGAANLAISDLRVFGNGDGGRPATPTGLSAVRSRDTRDATLSWQAVPRVVGYNLRWGLSPSKLYETYQRFADQGTSLELRALTVGQSYWVAIESFDENGVSTLSPPVPIR
;
A
#
# COMPACT_ATOMS: atom_id res chain seq x y z
N LYS A 1 -6.34 13.77 22.69
CA LYS A 1 -7.46 14.70 22.87
C LYS A 1 -7.51 15.65 21.70
N TYR A 2 -8.69 15.89 21.15
CA TYR A 2 -8.93 16.86 20.08
C TYR A 2 -10.29 17.53 20.29
N GLY A 3 -10.41 18.85 20.07
CA GLY A 3 -11.66 19.60 20.19
C GLY A 3 -12.41 19.37 21.53
N GLY A 4 -11.69 19.20 22.63
CA GLY A 4 -12.29 18.92 23.95
C GLY A 4 -12.65 17.45 24.19
N ARG A 5 -12.66 16.59 23.16
CA ARG A 5 -13.02 15.16 23.23
C ARG A 5 -11.78 14.27 23.39
N TYR A 6 -11.91 13.16 24.09
CA TYR A 6 -10.90 12.12 24.25
C TYR A 6 -11.21 10.97 23.31
N TYR A 7 -10.18 10.41 22.68
CA TYR A 7 -10.24 9.31 21.70
C TYR A 7 -9.39 8.16 22.21
N LEU A 8 -10.05 7.07 22.61
CA LEU A 8 -9.39 5.83 23.05
C LEU A 8 -9.26 4.90 21.83
N GLN A 9 -8.07 4.78 21.29
CA GLN A 9 -7.80 3.91 20.14
C GLN A 9 -7.54 2.48 20.60
N TYR A 10 -7.96 1.50 19.79
CA TYR A 10 -7.74 0.08 20.04
C TYR A 10 -7.59 -0.68 18.73
N GLY A 11 -6.83 -1.80 18.74
CA GLY A 11 -6.68 -2.69 17.58
C GLY A 11 -7.64 -3.88 17.65
N ALA A 12 -8.28 -4.23 16.53
CA ALA A 12 -9.14 -5.40 16.37
C ALA A 12 -9.31 -5.74 14.87
N PRO A 13 -9.70 -6.99 14.52
CA PRO A 13 -9.88 -8.17 15.38
C PRO A 13 -8.56 -8.83 15.79
N GLY A 14 -7.90 -9.58 14.95
CA GLY A 14 -6.64 -10.25 15.19
C GLY A 14 -5.58 -9.83 14.19
N THR A 15 -4.33 -9.88 14.61
CA THR A 15 -3.20 -9.41 13.81
C THR A 15 -2.93 -10.26 12.58
N GLU A 16 -3.43 -11.48 12.54
CA GLU A 16 -3.33 -12.45 11.46
C GLU A 16 -4.30 -12.19 10.29
N TYR A 17 -5.28 -11.31 10.50
CA TYR A 17 -6.29 -11.01 9.49
C TYR A 17 -5.95 -9.75 8.69
N ASN A 18 -6.24 -9.76 7.39
CA ASN A 18 -6.11 -8.57 6.55
C ASN A 18 -7.05 -7.43 6.97
N VAL A 19 -8.10 -7.75 7.70
CA VAL A 19 -9.07 -6.81 8.29
C VAL A 19 -8.63 -6.24 9.64
N TYR A 20 -7.40 -6.51 10.09
CA TYR A 20 -6.86 -5.92 11.31
C TYR A 20 -6.84 -4.39 11.19
N ALA A 21 -7.51 -3.72 12.11
CA ALA A 21 -7.83 -2.30 12.01
C ALA A 21 -7.65 -1.59 13.36
N THR A 22 -7.61 -0.27 13.34
CA THR A 22 -7.73 0.57 14.53
C THR A 22 -9.15 1.13 14.62
N GLY A 23 -9.79 0.92 15.75
CA GLY A 23 -11.06 1.53 16.11
C GLY A 23 -10.87 2.57 17.22
N VAL A 24 -11.95 3.31 17.54
CA VAL A 24 -11.94 4.36 18.55
C VAL A 24 -13.21 4.38 19.37
N TYR A 25 -13.07 4.61 20.67
CA TYR A 25 -14.11 5.06 21.57
C TYR A 25 -13.88 6.54 21.91
N THR A 26 -14.96 7.27 22.15
CA THR A 26 -14.87 8.71 22.45
C THR A 26 -15.55 9.06 23.77
N SER A 27 -15.02 10.08 24.47
CA SER A 27 -15.60 10.61 25.71
C SER A 27 -15.30 12.12 25.84
N SER A 28 -16.14 12.84 26.57
CA SER A 28 -15.84 14.21 27.03
C SER A 28 -14.97 14.24 28.29
N ASN A 29 -14.81 13.10 28.99
CA ASN A 29 -14.05 12.96 30.22
C ASN A 29 -12.91 11.94 30.03
N PRO A 30 -11.68 12.21 30.52
CA PRO A 30 -10.55 11.30 30.39
C PRO A 30 -10.77 9.93 31.06
N LEU A 31 -11.62 9.86 32.07
CA LEU A 31 -11.98 8.62 32.79
C LEU A 31 -13.26 7.96 32.24
N GLY A 32 -13.84 8.51 31.18
CA GLY A 32 -15.08 8.01 30.61
C GLY A 32 -16.35 8.56 31.26
N PRO A 33 -17.52 7.96 31.00
CA PRO A 33 -17.68 6.78 30.16
C PRO A 33 -17.30 7.01 28.70
N PHE A 34 -16.73 5.99 28.05
CA PHE A 34 -16.38 6.02 26.64
C PHE A 34 -17.50 5.33 25.82
N SER A 35 -17.87 5.97 24.71
CA SER A 35 -18.85 5.46 23.77
C SER A 35 -18.17 5.01 22.47
N TYR A 36 -18.64 3.90 21.92
CA TYR A 36 -18.19 3.38 20.63
C TYR A 36 -18.48 4.41 19.52
N ALA A 37 -17.49 4.73 18.71
CA ALA A 37 -17.67 5.65 17.61
C ALA A 37 -18.39 4.96 16.42
N PRO A 38 -19.48 5.55 15.90
CA PRO A 38 -20.27 4.91 14.83
C PRO A 38 -19.52 4.77 13.49
N TYR A 39 -18.41 5.49 13.35
CA TYR A 39 -17.56 5.51 12.16
C TYR A 39 -16.36 4.55 12.23
N ASN A 40 -16.35 3.64 13.20
CA ASN A 40 -15.32 2.60 13.24
C ASN A 40 -15.42 1.63 12.05
N PRO A 41 -14.28 1.06 11.61
CA PRO A 41 -12.90 1.38 12.01
C PRO A 41 -12.44 2.73 11.49
N VAL A 42 -11.41 3.36 12.13
CA VAL A 42 -10.85 4.65 11.69
C VAL A 42 -9.58 4.50 10.87
N ALA A 43 -8.88 3.38 11.00
CA ALA A 43 -7.74 3.01 10.16
C ALA A 43 -7.95 1.57 9.68
N TYR A 44 -8.19 1.41 8.39
CA TYR A 44 -8.55 0.14 7.77
C TYR A 44 -7.87 -0.01 6.40
N LYS A 45 -7.07 -1.05 6.24
CA LYS A 45 -6.34 -1.33 4.99
C LYS A 45 -6.36 -2.83 4.68
N PRO A 46 -7.49 -3.35 4.20
CA PRO A 46 -7.65 -4.79 3.97
C PRO A 46 -7.11 -5.27 2.61
N GLY A 47 -6.75 -4.35 1.72
CA GLY A 47 -6.27 -4.63 0.37
C GLY A 47 -5.07 -3.78 -0.03
N GLY A 48 -4.52 -4.00 -1.22
CA GLY A 48 -3.28 -3.44 -1.73
C GLY A 48 -2.09 -4.36 -1.45
N PHE A 49 -0.88 -3.82 -1.50
CA PHE A 49 0.36 -4.56 -1.30
C PHE A 49 0.54 -5.03 0.16
N VAL A 50 0.40 -4.14 1.12
CA VAL A 50 0.45 -4.47 2.55
C VAL A 50 -0.92 -4.35 3.18
N HIS A 51 -1.22 -5.21 4.14
CA HIS A 51 -2.54 -5.32 4.75
C HIS A 51 -2.51 -5.01 6.24
N GLY A 52 -3.66 -4.57 6.75
CA GLY A 52 -3.86 -4.27 8.17
C GLY A 52 -3.40 -2.87 8.54
N ALA A 53 -4.18 -2.18 9.37
CA ALA A 53 -3.88 -0.87 9.91
C ALA A 53 -4.15 -0.81 11.43
N GLY A 54 -4.04 -1.95 12.09
CA GLY A 54 -4.19 -2.07 13.54
C GLY A 54 -2.91 -1.77 14.30
N HIS A 55 -3.00 -1.80 15.63
CA HIS A 55 -1.93 -1.49 16.58
C HIS A 55 -1.35 -0.09 16.34
N GLY A 56 -2.24 0.84 16.02
CA GLY A 56 -1.86 2.19 15.63
C GLY A 56 -2.06 3.21 16.74
N ASN A 57 -1.47 4.37 16.51
CA ASN A 57 -1.68 5.56 17.30
C ASN A 57 -1.68 6.79 16.41
N THR A 58 -2.45 7.80 16.78
CA THR A 58 -2.56 9.06 16.05
C THR A 58 -1.87 10.18 16.79
N PHE A 59 -1.06 10.95 16.08
CA PHE A 59 -0.29 12.04 16.62
C PHE A 59 -0.24 13.22 15.65
N GLN A 60 0.14 14.38 16.13
CA GLN A 60 0.38 15.58 15.34
C GLN A 60 1.88 15.82 15.22
N ASP A 61 2.37 16.11 14.02
CA ASP A 61 3.77 16.49 13.82
C ASP A 61 4.04 17.94 14.23
N VAL A 62 5.30 18.36 14.13
CA VAL A 62 5.74 19.71 14.50
C VAL A 62 5.20 20.80 13.55
N PHE A 63 4.66 20.43 12.41
CA PHE A 63 4.07 21.33 11.41
C PHE A 63 2.55 21.42 11.53
N GLY A 64 1.92 20.64 12.40
CA GLY A 64 0.47 20.61 12.58
C GLY A 64 -0.27 19.50 11.81
N ASN A 65 0.42 18.68 11.01
CA ASN A 65 -0.19 17.59 10.29
C ASN A 65 -0.50 16.40 11.20
N TRP A 66 -1.65 15.77 11.01
CA TRP A 66 -2.03 14.57 11.73
C TRP A 66 -1.60 13.31 10.99
N TRP A 67 -1.07 12.37 11.74
CA TRP A 67 -0.59 11.09 11.26
C TRP A 67 -1.12 9.95 12.12
N ASN A 68 -1.33 8.81 11.50
CA ASN A 68 -1.55 7.55 12.19
C ASN A 68 -0.42 6.58 11.87
N THR A 69 0.21 6.04 12.91
CA THR A 69 1.09 4.87 12.77
C THR A 69 0.27 3.60 12.82
N SER A 70 0.70 2.58 12.14
CA SER A 70 0.13 1.24 12.24
C SER A 70 1.21 0.18 12.02
N THR A 71 0.88 -1.07 12.25
CA THR A 71 1.80 -2.19 12.05
C THR A 71 1.24 -3.13 10.99
N PRO A 72 1.34 -2.78 9.69
CA PRO A 72 0.87 -3.63 8.61
C PRO A 72 1.63 -4.95 8.57
N TRP A 73 0.93 -5.96 8.10
CA TRP A 73 1.46 -7.27 7.89
C TRP A 73 2.13 -7.32 6.51
N ILE A 74 3.42 -7.66 6.50
CA ILE A 74 4.25 -7.65 5.31
C ILE A 74 5.06 -8.94 5.17
N GLY A 75 5.31 -9.67 6.26
CA GLY A 75 6.02 -10.93 6.24
C GLY A 75 5.13 -12.11 5.86
N HIS A 76 5.72 -13.17 5.27
CA HIS A 76 4.99 -14.40 4.95
C HIS A 76 5.34 -15.57 5.86
N ASN A 77 6.51 -15.54 6.48
CA ASN A 77 6.98 -16.64 7.35
C ASN A 77 6.43 -16.54 8.77
N TRP A 78 6.16 -15.33 9.23
CA TRP A 78 5.68 -15.09 10.58
C TRP A 78 4.70 -13.93 10.65
N ASN A 79 3.52 -14.17 11.23
CA ASN A 79 2.47 -13.17 11.43
C ASN A 79 2.91 -11.96 12.27
N PHE A 80 3.97 -12.09 13.07
CA PHE A 80 4.52 -11.00 13.87
C PHE A 80 5.67 -10.26 13.19
N GLU A 81 6.05 -10.63 11.97
CA GLU A 81 6.93 -9.80 11.17
C GLU A 81 6.15 -8.60 10.65
N ARG A 82 6.43 -7.45 11.24
CA ARG A 82 5.70 -6.21 10.99
C ARG A 82 6.64 -5.07 10.74
N ARG A 83 6.14 -4.08 10.02
CA ARG A 83 6.81 -2.81 9.80
C ARG A 83 5.91 -1.69 10.27
N ILE A 84 6.50 -0.54 10.57
CA ILE A 84 5.74 0.66 10.88
C ILE A 84 5.26 1.25 9.56
N ALA A 85 3.95 1.44 9.44
CA ALA A 85 3.34 2.28 8.41
C ALA A 85 3.01 3.65 9.00
N LEU A 86 2.96 4.64 8.14
CA LEU A 86 2.57 6.01 8.45
C LEU A 86 1.50 6.42 7.43
N HIS A 87 0.33 6.79 7.93
CA HIS A 87 -0.80 7.24 7.10
C HIS A 87 -1.22 8.66 7.49
N PRO A 88 -1.62 9.50 6.52
CA PRO A 88 -2.27 10.76 6.82
C PRO A 88 -3.53 10.53 7.65
N ALA A 89 -3.76 11.37 8.63
CA ALA A 89 -4.92 11.30 9.51
C ALA A 89 -5.51 12.69 9.75
N GLY A 90 -6.66 12.75 10.40
CA GLY A 90 -7.26 14.03 10.74
C GLY A 90 -8.56 13.89 11.50
N PHE A 91 -9.18 15.05 11.69
CA PHE A 91 -10.52 15.20 12.26
C PHE A 91 -11.33 16.10 11.36
N ASP A 92 -12.56 15.71 11.05
CA ASP A 92 -13.45 16.57 10.29
C ASP A 92 -14.16 17.63 11.19
N GLY A 93 -14.99 18.45 10.58
CA GLY A 93 -15.70 19.52 11.28
C GLY A 93 -16.62 19.07 12.41
N ASP A 94 -17.04 17.78 12.42
CA ASP A 94 -17.86 17.17 13.47
C ASP A 94 -17.01 16.45 14.54
N GLY A 95 -15.69 16.49 14.39
CA GLY A 95 -14.75 15.77 15.24
C GLY A 95 -14.69 14.27 14.97
N GLN A 96 -15.16 13.82 13.80
CA GLN A 96 -14.93 12.45 13.36
C GLN A 96 -13.44 12.28 13.03
N MET A 97 -12.79 11.35 13.73
CA MET A 97 -11.43 10.94 13.42
C MET A 97 -11.42 10.08 12.15
N TYR A 98 -10.45 10.30 11.29
CA TYR A 98 -10.22 9.47 10.12
C TYR A 98 -8.72 9.24 9.85
N VAL A 99 -8.41 8.15 9.16
CA VAL A 99 -7.06 7.82 8.68
C VAL A 99 -7.16 7.50 7.19
N ASP A 100 -6.37 8.19 6.36
CA ASP A 100 -6.37 7.92 4.93
C ASP A 100 -5.39 6.80 4.59
N THR A 101 -5.92 5.61 4.35
CA THR A 101 -5.15 4.45 3.91
C THR A 101 -5.16 4.28 2.39
N ARG A 102 -5.81 5.19 1.64
CA ARG A 102 -5.82 5.20 0.18
C ARG A 102 -4.42 5.39 -0.36
N PHE A 103 -3.98 4.49 -1.24
CA PHE A 103 -2.59 4.45 -1.71
C PHE A 103 -1.55 4.44 -0.57
N GLY A 104 -1.91 3.95 0.63
CA GLY A 104 -1.05 4.02 1.82
C GLY A 104 0.27 3.24 1.73
N ASP A 105 0.43 2.40 0.71
CA ASP A 105 1.66 1.69 0.33
C ASP A 105 2.31 2.22 -0.97
N PHE A 106 1.86 3.37 -1.45
CA PHE A 106 2.46 4.15 -2.54
C PHE A 106 3.27 5.32 -1.98
N PRO A 107 4.13 5.96 -2.79
CA PRO A 107 4.90 7.11 -2.34
C PRO A 107 4.04 8.30 -1.91
N HIS A 108 4.38 8.88 -0.76
CA HIS A 108 3.76 10.07 -0.21
C HIS A 108 4.81 11.12 0.12
N TRP A 109 4.42 12.39 0.02
CA TRP A 109 5.25 13.49 0.49
C TRP A 109 5.28 13.52 2.02
N LEU A 110 6.45 13.78 2.60
CA LEU A 110 6.58 14.19 3.99
C LEU A 110 6.67 15.73 4.00
N PRO A 111 5.61 16.43 4.39
CA PRO A 111 5.57 17.88 4.31
C PRO A 111 6.46 18.53 5.37
N SER A 112 6.97 19.72 5.05
CA SER A 112 7.67 20.62 5.97
C SER A 112 6.80 21.80 6.42
N GLU A 113 5.49 21.74 6.17
CA GLU A 113 4.47 22.75 6.52
C GLU A 113 3.11 22.07 6.74
N GLU A 114 2.16 22.76 7.35
CA GLU A 114 0.80 22.26 7.48
C GLU A 114 0.11 22.13 6.12
N ARG A 115 -0.55 20.98 5.89
CA ARG A 115 -1.30 20.69 4.66
C ARG A 115 -2.80 20.91 4.89
N GLN A 116 -3.46 21.43 3.88
CA GLN A 116 -4.88 21.77 3.96
C GLN A 116 -5.78 20.54 3.76
N THR A 117 -5.33 19.57 2.96
CA THR A 117 -6.08 18.36 2.65
C THR A 117 -5.21 17.11 2.73
N ARG A 118 -5.83 15.97 3.00
CA ARG A 118 -5.15 14.65 3.02
C ARG A 118 -4.62 14.23 1.63
N ASP A 119 -5.31 14.64 0.57
CA ASP A 119 -4.93 14.27 -0.80
C ASP A 119 -3.66 14.99 -1.25
N ASP A 120 -3.25 16.10 -0.58
CA ASP A 120 -2.03 16.83 -0.88
C ASP A 120 -0.74 16.06 -0.56
N LEU A 121 -0.84 14.97 0.20
CA LEU A 121 0.31 14.15 0.57
C LEU A 121 0.58 13.01 -0.42
N PHE A 122 -0.38 12.58 -1.20
CA PHE A 122 -0.17 11.58 -2.23
C PHE A 122 0.62 12.17 -3.40
N THR A 123 1.75 11.55 -3.76
CA THR A 123 2.62 12.06 -4.84
C THR A 123 1.98 12.02 -6.22
N GLY A 124 0.92 11.24 -6.40
CA GLY A 124 0.36 10.90 -7.72
C GLY A 124 1.27 9.97 -8.55
N TRP A 125 2.31 9.40 -7.96
CA TRP A 125 3.16 8.43 -8.64
C TRP A 125 2.50 7.05 -8.57
N MET A 126 2.18 6.54 -9.76
CA MET A 126 1.44 5.31 -9.92
C MET A 126 2.37 4.10 -9.99
N LEU A 127 1.85 2.92 -9.69
CA LEU A 127 2.55 1.67 -9.82
C LEU A 127 2.66 1.28 -11.30
N LEU A 128 3.89 1.22 -11.81
CA LEU A 128 4.20 0.91 -13.21
C LEU A 128 4.51 -0.57 -13.45
N SER A 129 4.87 -1.30 -12.38
CA SER A 129 5.39 -2.68 -12.46
C SER A 129 4.33 -3.76 -12.34
N TYR A 130 3.07 -3.45 -12.02
CA TYR A 130 2.05 -4.48 -11.75
C TYR A 130 1.84 -5.42 -12.94
N LYS A 131 2.03 -6.73 -12.69
CA LYS A 131 1.89 -7.83 -13.68
C LYS A 131 2.70 -7.62 -14.97
N LYS A 132 3.79 -6.86 -14.89
CA LYS A 132 4.70 -6.68 -16.03
C LYS A 132 5.60 -7.90 -16.22
N ALA A 133 6.09 -8.06 -17.44
CA ALA A 133 6.99 -9.15 -17.79
C ALA A 133 8.33 -9.03 -17.04
N VAL A 134 8.84 -10.16 -16.57
CA VAL A 134 10.07 -10.24 -15.77
C VAL A 134 11.01 -11.28 -16.33
N THR A 135 12.30 -10.96 -16.34
CA THR A 135 13.39 -11.90 -16.57
C THR A 135 14.36 -11.85 -15.40
N ALA A 136 14.98 -12.99 -15.07
CA ALA A 136 16.01 -13.06 -14.04
C ALA A 136 17.24 -13.80 -14.54
N SER A 137 18.40 -13.54 -13.92
CA SER A 137 19.66 -14.25 -14.19
C SER A 137 19.57 -15.73 -13.83
N SER A 138 18.80 -16.04 -12.80
CA SER A 138 18.50 -17.39 -12.35
C SER A 138 17.22 -17.41 -11.51
N ALA A 139 16.61 -18.57 -11.32
CA ALA A 139 15.50 -18.76 -10.39
C ALA A 139 15.51 -20.21 -9.90
N ARG A 140 14.98 -20.44 -8.70
CA ARG A 140 14.60 -21.77 -8.24
C ARG A 140 13.19 -22.08 -8.76
N ASP A 141 12.95 -23.32 -9.17
CA ASP A 141 11.73 -23.74 -9.89
C ASP A 141 10.42 -23.34 -9.20
N SER A 142 10.35 -23.44 -7.88
CA SER A 142 9.15 -23.09 -7.11
C SER A 142 9.00 -21.59 -6.81
N PHE A 143 9.96 -20.75 -7.23
CA PHE A 143 10.03 -19.33 -6.89
C PHE A 143 10.39 -18.48 -8.12
N PRO A 144 9.48 -18.43 -9.11
CA PRO A 144 9.75 -17.78 -10.38
C PRO A 144 9.85 -16.26 -10.28
N ALA A 145 10.58 -15.65 -11.21
CA ALA A 145 10.81 -14.21 -11.21
C ALA A 145 9.54 -13.38 -11.38
N VAL A 146 8.49 -13.93 -12.00
CA VAL A 146 7.21 -13.22 -12.20
C VAL A 146 6.56 -12.78 -10.90
N ASN A 147 6.86 -13.43 -9.78
CA ASN A 147 6.35 -13.07 -8.47
C ASN A 147 6.78 -11.66 -8.01
N VAL A 148 7.84 -11.07 -8.57
CA VAL A 148 8.30 -9.73 -8.13
C VAL A 148 7.45 -8.58 -8.65
N THR A 149 6.35 -8.84 -9.38
CA THR A 149 5.44 -7.83 -9.92
C THR A 149 3.97 -8.10 -9.63
N ASP A 150 3.65 -9.04 -8.74
CA ASP A 150 2.26 -9.44 -8.48
C ASP A 150 1.61 -8.70 -7.31
N GLU A 151 2.36 -7.86 -6.58
CA GLU A 151 1.88 -7.10 -5.42
C GLU A 151 1.39 -7.99 -4.27
N ASP A 152 1.97 -9.19 -4.13
CA ASP A 152 1.73 -10.07 -3.00
C ASP A 152 3.04 -10.37 -2.25
N PRO A 153 3.32 -9.77 -1.09
CA PRO A 153 4.56 -10.00 -0.35
C PRO A 153 4.74 -11.44 0.16
N ARG A 154 3.76 -12.32 -0.04
CA ARG A 154 3.83 -13.75 0.32
C ARG A 154 4.37 -14.61 -0.81
N THR A 155 4.33 -14.12 -2.03
CA THR A 155 5.00 -14.72 -3.18
C THR A 155 6.33 -14.03 -3.40
N PHE A 156 7.31 -14.73 -3.95
CA PHE A 156 8.64 -14.14 -4.12
C PHE A 156 9.47 -14.93 -5.12
N TRP A 157 10.43 -14.27 -5.71
CA TRP A 157 11.51 -14.87 -6.46
C TRP A 157 12.64 -15.30 -5.52
N VAL A 158 13.26 -16.44 -5.80
CA VAL A 158 14.50 -16.87 -5.16
C VAL A 158 15.54 -17.15 -6.22
N ALA A 159 16.68 -16.47 -6.15
CA ALA A 159 17.82 -16.77 -7.02
C ALA A 159 18.35 -18.20 -6.76
N ALA A 160 18.95 -18.82 -7.76
CA ALA A 160 19.60 -20.13 -7.59
C ALA A 160 20.67 -20.08 -6.50
N GLU A 161 21.39 -18.96 -6.41
CA GLU A 161 22.46 -18.73 -5.44
C GLU A 161 22.41 -17.30 -4.89
N ASN A 162 22.82 -17.12 -3.63
CA ASN A 162 23.05 -15.79 -3.06
C ASN A 162 24.48 -15.34 -3.38
N LYS A 163 24.69 -14.84 -4.61
CA LYS A 163 25.99 -14.34 -5.08
C LYS A 163 25.82 -13.00 -5.80
N PRO A 164 26.80 -12.10 -5.71
CA PRO A 164 26.80 -10.85 -6.48
C PRO A 164 26.58 -11.09 -7.98
N GLY A 165 25.86 -10.16 -8.64
CA GLY A 165 25.55 -10.23 -10.05
C GLY A 165 24.25 -10.95 -10.40
N GLN A 166 23.56 -11.60 -9.43
CA GLN A 166 22.20 -12.03 -9.65
C GLN A 166 21.31 -10.82 -9.96
N SER A 167 20.36 -10.96 -10.86
CA SER A 167 19.55 -9.82 -11.31
C SER A 167 18.13 -10.21 -11.65
N VAL A 168 17.24 -9.23 -11.51
CA VAL A 168 15.85 -9.27 -11.98
C VAL A 168 15.59 -8.02 -12.81
N THR A 169 15.00 -8.19 -13.98
CA THR A 169 14.64 -7.11 -14.90
C THR A 169 13.15 -7.12 -15.16
N VAL A 170 12.49 -6.00 -14.91
CA VAL A 170 11.09 -5.75 -15.24
C VAL A 170 11.02 -4.99 -16.57
N ASP A 171 10.26 -5.50 -17.53
CA ASP A 171 9.87 -4.79 -18.77
C ASP A 171 8.52 -4.12 -18.53
N LEU A 172 8.50 -2.81 -18.41
CA LEU A 172 7.29 -2.02 -18.21
C LEU A 172 6.34 -2.01 -19.44
N GLY A 173 6.81 -2.62 -20.57
CA GLY A 173 6.07 -2.72 -21.83
C GLY A 173 6.22 -1.52 -22.76
N ARG A 174 6.39 -0.33 -22.22
CA ARG A 174 6.72 0.93 -22.91
C ARG A 174 7.52 1.83 -21.99
N PRO A 175 8.14 2.91 -22.49
CA PRO A 175 8.80 3.89 -21.63
C PRO A 175 7.80 4.63 -20.74
N PHE A 176 8.24 4.93 -19.51
CA PHE A 176 7.56 5.74 -18.50
C PHE A 176 8.56 6.67 -17.81
N ASP A 177 8.06 7.72 -17.18
CA ASP A 177 8.83 8.56 -16.28
C ASP A 177 8.91 7.92 -14.89
N VAL A 178 9.93 7.11 -14.67
CA VAL A 178 10.20 6.44 -13.40
C VAL A 178 10.76 7.44 -12.40
N LYS A 179 10.17 7.48 -11.22
CA LYS A 179 10.48 8.44 -10.14
C LYS A 179 10.99 7.79 -8.87
N ALA A 180 10.50 6.58 -8.56
CA ALA A 180 10.96 5.82 -7.41
C ALA A 180 10.90 4.31 -7.67
N ILE A 181 11.75 3.57 -6.95
CA ILE A 181 11.80 2.11 -7.02
C ILE A 181 11.86 1.58 -5.58
N GLN A 182 11.06 0.56 -5.29
CA GLN A 182 11.09 -0.14 -4.02
C GLN A 182 11.48 -1.60 -4.24
N VAL A 183 12.47 -2.07 -3.49
CA VAL A 183 12.89 -3.47 -3.46
C VAL A 183 12.44 -4.06 -2.13
N ASN A 184 11.54 -5.03 -2.17
CA ASN A 184 11.10 -5.77 -1.01
C ASN A 184 11.77 -7.13 -0.97
N TYR A 185 12.62 -7.36 0.02
CA TYR A 185 13.22 -8.66 0.27
C TYR A 185 12.23 -9.56 0.99
N ALA A 186 12.21 -10.84 0.59
CA ALA A 186 11.45 -11.87 1.27
C ALA A 186 12.35 -12.65 2.25
N ASP A 187 11.76 -13.03 3.36
CA ASP A 187 12.46 -13.77 4.42
C ASP A 187 12.37 -15.29 4.19
N TYR A 188 12.96 -15.76 3.09
CA TYR A 188 12.95 -17.17 2.73
C TYR A 188 14.14 -17.90 3.30
N LYS A 189 13.92 -18.75 4.34
CA LYS A 189 14.97 -19.54 5.01
C LYS A 189 16.21 -18.69 5.31
N SER A 190 15.97 -17.47 5.74
CA SER A 190 17.03 -16.49 5.97
C SER A 190 17.88 -16.83 7.17
N GLY A 191 17.33 -17.51 8.18
CA GLY A 191 17.97 -17.80 9.45
C GLY A 191 18.14 -16.58 10.37
N LEU A 192 17.51 -15.44 10.04
CA LEU A 192 17.78 -14.13 10.66
C LEU A 192 16.85 -13.77 11.82
N TYR A 193 15.96 -14.64 12.24
CA TYR A 193 14.98 -14.33 13.28
C TYR A 193 15.63 -13.85 14.58
N GLY A 194 15.66 -12.54 14.74
CA GLY A 194 15.97 -11.85 16.01
C GLY A 194 17.40 -11.93 16.50
N SER A 195 18.35 -12.48 15.76
CA SER A 195 19.69 -12.78 16.28
C SER A 195 20.85 -12.07 15.61
N ASP A 196 20.65 -11.41 14.47
CA ASP A 196 21.77 -10.81 13.74
C ASP A 196 21.57 -9.32 13.48
N SER A 197 22.39 -8.49 14.12
CA SER A 197 22.43 -7.03 13.95
C SER A 197 23.33 -6.60 12.78
N THR A 198 23.99 -7.55 12.09
CA THR A 198 24.93 -7.27 11.00
C THR A 198 24.31 -7.46 9.62
N VAL A 199 23.00 -7.68 9.53
CA VAL A 199 22.28 -7.80 8.28
C VAL A 199 22.32 -6.49 7.54
N VAL A 200 22.83 -6.52 6.31
CA VAL A 200 22.79 -5.37 5.39
C VAL A 200 22.28 -5.84 4.03
N THR A 201 21.60 -4.94 3.33
CA THR A 201 21.13 -5.17 1.96
C THR A 201 21.88 -4.23 1.02
N ARG A 202 22.54 -4.80 0.00
CA ARG A 202 23.34 -4.04 -0.99
C ARG A 202 22.94 -4.42 -2.40
N PHE A 203 22.68 -3.44 -3.22
CA PHE A 203 22.27 -3.65 -4.60
C PHE A 203 22.54 -2.41 -5.46
N ARG A 204 22.35 -2.56 -6.76
CA ARG A 204 22.30 -1.46 -7.73
C ARG A 204 21.01 -1.52 -8.50
N LEU A 205 20.54 -0.35 -8.93
CA LEU A 205 19.38 -0.22 -9.82
C LEU A 205 19.83 0.41 -11.13
N HIS A 206 19.41 -0.21 -12.21
CA HIS A 206 19.71 0.24 -13.56
C HIS A 206 18.41 0.47 -14.33
N ALA A 207 18.43 1.41 -15.26
CA ALA A 207 17.35 1.70 -16.17
C ALA A 207 17.83 1.63 -17.63
N SER A 208 16.94 1.23 -18.53
CA SER A 208 17.22 1.19 -19.97
C SER A 208 15.96 1.51 -20.78
N GLY A 209 16.14 2.15 -21.94
CA GLY A 209 15.08 2.35 -22.92
C GLY A 209 14.88 1.17 -23.86
N ASP A 210 15.95 0.40 -24.15
CA ASP A 210 16.01 -0.64 -25.17
C ASP A 210 16.35 -2.05 -24.64
N GLY A 211 16.67 -2.16 -23.35
CA GLY A 211 17.11 -3.42 -22.73
C GLY A 211 18.56 -3.82 -23.04
N GLN A 212 19.30 -3.00 -23.79
CA GLN A 212 20.68 -3.25 -24.19
C GLN A 212 21.65 -2.25 -23.55
N GLN A 213 21.34 -0.96 -23.63
CA GLN A 213 22.14 0.10 -23.01
C GLN A 213 21.56 0.42 -21.63
N TRP A 214 22.36 0.19 -20.59
CA TRP A 214 21.98 0.34 -19.22
C TRP A 214 22.65 1.52 -18.54
N ARG A 215 21.87 2.30 -17.80
CA ARG A 215 22.33 3.40 -16.97
C ARG A 215 22.12 3.05 -15.50
N LEU A 216 23.14 3.22 -14.69
CA LEU A 216 23.04 3.15 -13.22
C LEU A 216 22.20 4.35 -12.75
N VAL A 217 21.10 4.06 -12.04
CA VAL A 217 20.17 5.09 -11.51
C VAL A 217 20.22 5.19 -10.00
N ALA A 218 20.65 4.14 -9.32
CA ALA A 218 20.96 4.15 -7.88
C ALA A 218 22.04 3.11 -7.55
N ASP A 219 22.99 3.49 -6.70
CA ASP A 219 24.03 2.61 -6.18
C ASP A 219 23.96 2.54 -4.67
N LEU A 220 23.51 1.39 -4.15
CA LEU A 220 23.46 1.05 -2.74
C LEU A 220 24.48 -0.05 -2.40
N SER A 221 25.52 -0.23 -3.22
CA SER A 221 26.57 -1.25 -2.98
C SER A 221 27.40 -0.97 -1.72
N GLY A 222 27.40 0.27 -1.24
CA GLY A 222 28.05 0.68 0.01
C GLY A 222 27.13 0.80 1.22
N GLU A 223 25.85 0.38 1.11
CA GLU A 223 24.89 0.48 2.23
C GLU A 223 25.35 -0.36 3.44
N GLN A 224 25.16 0.20 4.63
CA GLN A 224 25.55 -0.44 5.89
C GLN A 224 24.33 -0.77 6.78
N ARG A 225 23.11 -0.49 6.29
CA ARG A 225 21.86 -0.74 7.02
C ARG A 225 21.12 -1.93 6.44
N ASP A 226 20.37 -2.60 7.29
CA ASP A 226 19.32 -3.49 6.86
C ASP A 226 18.16 -2.66 6.28
N ARG A 227 17.84 -2.91 5.00
CA ARG A 227 16.75 -2.25 4.30
C ARG A 227 15.86 -3.28 3.61
N PRO A 228 15.10 -4.07 4.36
CA PRO A 228 14.28 -5.14 3.80
C PRO A 228 13.18 -4.61 2.86
N ASN A 229 12.77 -3.35 3.03
CA ASN A 229 11.81 -2.66 2.17
C ASN A 229 12.47 -1.38 1.62
N ALA A 230 13.53 -1.55 0.84
CA ALA A 230 14.37 -0.45 0.37
C ALA A 230 13.62 0.42 -0.65
N TYR A 231 13.11 1.57 -0.22
CA TYR A 231 12.57 2.61 -1.09
C TYR A 231 13.69 3.54 -1.54
N VAL A 232 13.76 3.78 -2.84
CA VAL A 232 14.76 4.63 -3.49
C VAL A 232 14.04 5.64 -4.37
N GLU A 233 14.02 6.89 -3.95
CA GLU A 233 13.58 8.00 -4.77
C GLU A 233 14.73 8.42 -5.71
N LEU A 234 14.42 8.57 -6.98
CA LEU A 234 15.40 9.00 -7.97
C LEU A 234 15.57 10.52 -7.93
N ARG A 235 16.82 11.01 -8.08
CA ARG A 235 17.14 12.45 -8.04
C ARG A 235 16.38 13.28 -9.09
N ALA A 236 16.00 12.66 -10.18
CA ALA A 236 15.16 13.20 -11.24
C ALA A 236 14.43 12.04 -11.92
N PRO A 237 13.26 12.30 -12.55
CA PRO A 237 12.57 11.27 -13.33
C PRO A 237 13.48 10.67 -14.40
N VAL A 238 13.38 9.37 -14.59
CA VAL A 238 14.15 8.61 -15.57
C VAL A 238 13.21 8.02 -16.60
N HIS A 239 13.28 8.50 -17.84
CA HIS A 239 12.50 7.93 -18.93
C HIS A 239 13.07 6.56 -19.31
N ALA A 240 12.33 5.47 -19.02
CA ALA A 240 12.81 4.10 -19.19
C ALA A 240 11.65 3.12 -19.43
N ARG A 241 11.95 2.04 -20.17
CA ARG A 241 11.09 0.88 -20.34
C ARG A 241 11.50 -0.28 -19.42
N PHE A 242 12.80 -0.45 -19.16
CA PHE A 242 13.33 -1.57 -18.41
C PHE A 242 13.95 -1.08 -17.11
N ILE A 243 13.65 -1.77 -16.02
CA ILE A 243 14.26 -1.54 -14.70
C ILE A 243 14.90 -2.84 -14.25
N ARG A 244 16.18 -2.78 -13.86
CA ARG A 244 16.94 -3.94 -13.37
C ARG A 244 17.42 -3.70 -11.95
N TYR A 245 17.13 -4.66 -11.10
CA TYR A 245 17.81 -4.88 -9.84
C TYR A 245 19.05 -5.74 -10.10
N GLU A 246 20.22 -5.33 -9.59
CA GLU A 246 21.45 -6.10 -9.57
C GLU A 246 21.90 -6.33 -8.12
N HIS A 247 21.97 -7.58 -7.73
CA HIS A 247 22.34 -7.98 -6.40
C HIS A 247 23.84 -7.77 -6.13
N VAL A 248 24.17 -7.24 -4.94
CA VAL A 248 25.53 -7.14 -4.42
C VAL A 248 25.68 -7.97 -3.17
N HIS A 249 24.77 -7.84 -2.20
CA HIS A 249 24.83 -8.59 -0.94
C HIS A 249 23.48 -8.57 -0.20
N VAL A 250 23.16 -9.67 0.44
CA VAL A 250 22.16 -9.76 1.50
C VAL A 250 22.69 -10.69 2.58
N GLY A 251 22.58 -10.29 3.84
CA GLY A 251 23.06 -11.04 5.00
C GLY A 251 22.25 -12.30 5.34
N ALA A 252 21.51 -12.86 4.38
CA ALA A 252 20.67 -14.05 4.52
C ALA A 252 21.27 -15.23 3.75
N ALA A 253 20.85 -16.45 4.08
CA ALA A 253 21.31 -17.65 3.38
C ALA A 253 20.84 -17.69 1.90
N ASN A 254 19.72 -17.07 1.60
CA ASN A 254 19.14 -17.02 0.26
C ASN A 254 18.87 -15.58 -0.18
N LEU A 255 19.06 -15.31 -1.47
CA LEU A 255 18.55 -14.09 -2.08
C LEU A 255 17.11 -14.35 -2.48
N ALA A 256 16.18 -13.67 -1.82
CA ALA A 256 14.75 -13.71 -2.12
C ALA A 256 14.18 -12.29 -2.17
N ILE A 257 13.39 -12.00 -3.20
CA ILE A 257 12.71 -10.71 -3.39
C ILE A 257 11.24 -10.99 -3.64
N SER A 258 10.36 -10.41 -2.81
CA SER A 258 8.93 -10.49 -3.05
C SER A 258 8.52 -9.54 -4.17
N ASP A 259 8.98 -8.28 -4.12
CA ASP A 259 8.52 -7.28 -5.07
C ASP A 259 9.62 -6.30 -5.49
N LEU A 260 9.59 -5.99 -6.77
CA LEU A 260 10.32 -4.88 -7.39
C LEU A 260 9.29 -3.86 -7.89
N ARG A 261 8.88 -2.97 -7.00
CA ARG A 261 7.85 -1.98 -7.27
C ARG A 261 8.45 -0.75 -7.92
N VAL A 262 7.94 -0.38 -9.07
CA VAL A 262 8.39 0.79 -9.84
C VAL A 262 7.29 1.83 -9.85
N PHE A 263 7.60 3.05 -9.42
CA PHE A 263 6.65 4.15 -9.32
C PHE A 263 7.00 5.28 -10.25
N GLY A 264 5.97 5.90 -10.82
CA GLY A 264 6.12 7.02 -11.74
C GLY A 264 4.81 7.35 -12.44
N ASN A 265 4.91 7.91 -13.64
CA ASN A 265 3.71 8.28 -14.39
C ASN A 265 3.87 7.93 -15.88
N GLY A 266 2.75 7.55 -16.48
CA GLY A 266 2.58 7.52 -17.91
C GLY A 266 2.23 8.89 -18.48
N ASP A 267 2.22 8.98 -19.79
CA ASP A 267 1.90 10.16 -20.60
C ASP A 267 0.47 10.15 -21.18
N GLY A 268 -0.32 9.13 -20.80
CA GLY A 268 -1.70 8.97 -21.22
C GLY A 268 -2.71 9.77 -20.39
N GLY A 269 -3.96 9.77 -20.84
CA GLY A 269 -5.10 10.30 -20.05
C GLY A 269 -5.41 9.42 -18.85
N ARG A 270 -6.01 10.01 -17.82
CA ARG A 270 -6.52 9.27 -16.64
C ARG A 270 -7.52 8.20 -17.07
N PRO A 271 -7.61 7.07 -16.33
CA PRO A 271 -8.60 6.03 -16.65
C PRO A 271 -10.04 6.53 -16.49
N ALA A 272 -10.97 5.81 -17.11
CA ALA A 272 -12.40 6.12 -17.00
C ALA A 272 -12.91 5.82 -15.59
N THR A 273 -13.87 6.62 -15.12
CA THR A 273 -14.59 6.37 -13.86
C THR A 273 -15.40 5.07 -14.00
N PRO A 274 -15.32 4.13 -13.03
CA PRO A 274 -16.15 2.94 -13.02
C PRO A 274 -17.64 3.30 -12.96
N THR A 275 -18.47 2.50 -13.63
CA THR A 275 -19.94 2.66 -13.67
C THR A 275 -20.64 1.42 -13.11
N GLY A 276 -21.95 1.50 -12.90
CA GLY A 276 -22.74 0.38 -12.42
C GLY A 276 -22.44 -0.06 -10.99
N LEU A 277 -21.90 0.83 -10.15
CA LEU A 277 -21.65 0.53 -8.74
C LEU A 277 -22.98 0.19 -8.03
N SER A 278 -23.01 -0.98 -7.41
CA SER A 278 -24.10 -1.49 -6.58
C SER A 278 -23.55 -1.95 -5.24
N ALA A 279 -24.31 -1.74 -4.17
CA ALA A 279 -23.92 -2.08 -2.81
C ALA A 279 -25.13 -2.60 -2.03
N VAL A 280 -25.07 -3.88 -1.63
CA VAL A 280 -26.19 -4.57 -0.96
C VAL A 280 -25.70 -5.21 0.35
N ARG A 281 -26.37 -4.92 1.46
CA ARG A 281 -26.12 -5.58 2.75
C ARG A 281 -26.37 -7.07 2.64
N SER A 282 -25.49 -7.83 3.22
CA SER A 282 -25.62 -9.28 3.34
C SER A 282 -26.65 -9.66 4.43
N ARG A 283 -26.97 -10.94 4.56
CA ARG A 283 -27.79 -11.45 5.67
C ARG A 283 -27.19 -11.09 7.04
N ASP A 284 -25.87 -11.21 7.16
CA ASP A 284 -25.13 -10.57 8.25
C ASP A 284 -24.93 -9.10 7.88
N THR A 285 -25.61 -8.21 8.56
CA THR A 285 -25.58 -6.77 8.24
C THR A 285 -24.26 -6.08 8.60
N ARG A 286 -23.26 -6.81 9.10
CA ARG A 286 -21.88 -6.35 9.20
C ARG A 286 -21.14 -6.42 7.87
N ASP A 287 -21.71 -7.15 6.90
CA ASP A 287 -21.11 -7.34 5.58
C ASP A 287 -22.01 -6.75 4.49
N ALA A 288 -21.41 -6.40 3.36
CA ALA A 288 -22.10 -5.96 2.16
C ALA A 288 -21.38 -6.47 0.91
N THR A 289 -22.12 -6.84 -0.11
CA THR A 289 -21.57 -7.15 -1.43
C THR A 289 -21.61 -5.91 -2.29
N LEU A 290 -20.43 -5.51 -2.78
CA LEU A 290 -20.24 -4.43 -3.74
C LEU A 290 -19.96 -5.04 -5.11
N SER A 291 -20.49 -4.44 -6.18
CA SER A 291 -20.18 -4.84 -7.56
C SER A 291 -20.19 -3.61 -8.47
N TRP A 292 -19.41 -3.67 -9.57
CA TRP A 292 -19.28 -2.60 -10.55
C TRP A 292 -18.95 -3.14 -11.94
N GLN A 293 -19.00 -2.30 -12.96
CA GLN A 293 -18.59 -2.66 -14.31
C GLN A 293 -17.07 -2.49 -14.46
N ALA A 294 -16.43 -3.47 -15.12
CA ALA A 294 -15.00 -3.43 -15.39
C ALA A 294 -14.62 -2.25 -16.26
N VAL A 295 -13.55 -1.57 -15.90
CA VAL A 295 -12.89 -0.57 -16.74
C VAL A 295 -11.70 -1.25 -17.44
N PRO A 296 -11.60 -1.19 -18.78
CA PRO A 296 -10.53 -1.84 -19.50
C PRO A 296 -9.15 -1.26 -19.16
N ARG A 297 -8.16 -2.13 -19.05
CA ARG A 297 -6.72 -1.78 -18.90
C ARG A 297 -6.35 -0.98 -17.66
N VAL A 298 -7.18 -0.99 -16.62
CA VAL A 298 -6.80 -0.40 -15.33
C VAL A 298 -5.95 -1.38 -14.51
N VAL A 299 -5.12 -0.85 -13.64
CA VAL A 299 -4.36 -1.61 -12.65
C VAL A 299 -5.28 -2.05 -11.51
N GLY A 300 -6.20 -1.17 -11.09
CA GLY A 300 -7.12 -1.49 -10.01
C GLY A 300 -8.16 -0.42 -9.72
N TYR A 301 -8.79 -0.60 -8.57
CA TYR A 301 -9.89 0.22 -8.06
C TYR A 301 -9.64 0.55 -6.59
N ASN A 302 -10.06 1.75 -6.17
CA ASN A 302 -10.26 2.08 -4.77
C ASN A 302 -11.76 2.26 -4.51
N LEU A 303 -12.31 1.46 -3.61
CA LEU A 303 -13.64 1.67 -3.08
C LEU A 303 -13.51 2.52 -1.83
N ARG A 304 -14.30 3.59 -1.74
CA ARG A 304 -14.29 4.54 -0.63
C ARG A 304 -15.67 4.57 0.00
N TRP A 305 -15.76 4.37 1.31
CA TRP A 305 -17.05 4.37 2.01
C TRP A 305 -17.00 5.14 3.32
N GLY A 306 -18.17 5.41 3.87
CA GLY A 306 -18.30 6.10 5.13
C GLY A 306 -19.76 6.45 5.44
N LEU A 307 -19.96 7.28 6.45
CA LEU A 307 -21.29 7.55 7.02
C LEU A 307 -22.18 8.46 6.17
N SER A 308 -21.62 9.19 5.21
CA SER A 308 -22.37 10.06 4.30
C SER A 308 -21.61 10.23 2.98
N PRO A 309 -22.27 10.75 1.92
CA PRO A 309 -21.60 11.03 0.63
C PRO A 309 -20.36 11.92 0.72
N SER A 310 -20.28 12.80 1.73
CA SER A 310 -19.16 13.71 1.96
C SER A 310 -18.10 13.16 2.94
N LYS A 311 -18.33 11.99 3.54
CA LYS A 311 -17.48 11.39 4.57
C LYS A 311 -17.08 9.96 4.20
N LEU A 312 -16.50 9.79 3.01
CA LEU A 312 -16.02 8.52 2.50
C LEU A 312 -14.54 8.36 2.88
N TYR A 313 -14.28 8.12 4.16
CA TYR A 313 -12.92 8.12 4.70
C TYR A 313 -12.23 6.75 4.66
N GLU A 314 -13.01 5.67 4.68
CA GLU A 314 -12.49 4.31 4.61
C GLU A 314 -12.21 3.91 3.17
N THR A 315 -11.18 3.07 2.96
CA THR A 315 -10.78 2.65 1.62
C THR A 315 -10.45 1.16 1.54
N TYR A 316 -10.76 0.57 0.39
CA TYR A 316 -10.34 -0.77 0.00
C TYR A 316 -9.73 -0.71 -1.40
N GLN A 317 -8.43 -0.96 -1.51
CA GLN A 317 -7.76 -1.11 -2.80
C GLN A 317 -7.92 -2.55 -3.30
N ARG A 318 -8.34 -2.69 -4.57
CA ARG A 318 -8.53 -3.97 -5.24
C ARG A 318 -7.89 -3.93 -6.62
N PHE A 319 -7.02 -4.89 -6.91
CA PHE A 319 -6.43 -5.01 -8.24
C PHE A 319 -7.46 -5.57 -9.23
N ALA A 320 -7.34 -5.19 -10.52
CA ALA A 320 -8.35 -5.49 -11.54
C ALA A 320 -8.51 -6.98 -11.82
N ASP A 321 -7.44 -7.77 -11.70
CA ASP A 321 -7.46 -9.23 -11.88
C ASP A 321 -8.16 -9.97 -10.73
N GLN A 322 -8.41 -9.31 -9.61
CA GLN A 322 -9.22 -9.83 -8.51
C GLN A 322 -10.73 -9.74 -8.77
N GLY A 323 -11.14 -9.21 -9.94
CA GLY A 323 -12.53 -9.09 -10.37
C GLY A 323 -13.23 -7.81 -9.91
N THR A 324 -14.52 -7.71 -10.23
CA THR A 324 -15.36 -6.52 -10.05
C THR A 324 -16.46 -6.71 -8.99
N SER A 325 -16.17 -7.53 -8.00
CA SER A 325 -17.04 -7.73 -6.83
C SER A 325 -16.19 -7.79 -5.57
N LEU A 326 -16.70 -7.25 -4.48
CA LEU A 326 -16.03 -7.21 -3.18
C LEU A 326 -17.06 -7.49 -2.08
N GLU A 327 -16.72 -8.39 -1.16
CA GLU A 327 -17.39 -8.49 0.14
C GLU A 327 -16.75 -7.49 1.10
N LEU A 328 -17.45 -6.40 1.35
CA LEU A 328 -17.04 -5.40 2.33
C LEU A 328 -17.48 -5.86 3.72
N ARG A 329 -16.55 -5.94 4.64
CA ARG A 329 -16.76 -6.37 6.03
C ARG A 329 -16.51 -5.22 7.01
N ALA A 330 -16.79 -5.47 8.29
CA ALA A 330 -16.59 -4.53 9.39
C ALA A 330 -17.54 -3.32 9.40
N LEU A 331 -18.73 -3.44 8.82
CA LEU A 331 -19.78 -2.44 8.93
C LEU A 331 -20.48 -2.56 10.29
N THR A 332 -20.86 -1.43 10.86
CA THR A 332 -21.64 -1.39 12.11
C THR A 332 -23.10 -1.71 11.82
N VAL A 333 -23.68 -2.60 12.63
CA VAL A 333 -25.11 -2.97 12.55
C VAL A 333 -25.98 -1.74 12.82
N GLY A 334 -26.99 -1.53 11.99
CA GLY A 334 -27.94 -0.39 12.12
C GLY A 334 -27.38 0.96 11.64
N GLN A 335 -26.08 1.04 11.29
CA GLN A 335 -25.49 2.25 10.75
C GLN A 335 -25.68 2.33 9.23
N SER A 336 -26.10 3.47 8.73
CA SER A 336 -26.14 3.76 7.28
C SER A 336 -24.76 4.07 6.74
N TYR A 337 -24.46 3.58 5.52
CA TYR A 337 -23.20 3.85 4.84
C TYR A 337 -23.44 4.21 3.37
N TRP A 338 -22.47 4.91 2.83
CA TRP A 338 -22.37 5.26 1.41
C TRP A 338 -21.03 4.77 0.87
N VAL A 339 -21.01 4.41 -0.41
CA VAL A 339 -19.80 3.97 -1.10
C VAL A 339 -19.70 4.62 -2.47
N ALA A 340 -18.47 4.93 -2.87
CA ALA A 340 -18.10 5.36 -4.21
C ALA A 340 -16.84 4.62 -4.65
N ILE A 341 -16.53 4.66 -5.96
CA ILE A 341 -15.42 3.94 -6.55
C ILE A 341 -14.64 4.83 -7.52
N GLU A 342 -13.33 4.69 -7.53
CA GLU A 342 -12.43 5.22 -8.54
C GLU A 342 -11.57 4.10 -9.12
N SER A 343 -11.11 4.23 -10.35
CA SER A 343 -10.12 3.35 -10.97
C SER A 343 -8.77 4.02 -11.03
N PHE A 344 -7.70 3.23 -11.14
CA PHE A 344 -6.34 3.76 -11.33
C PHE A 344 -5.53 2.91 -12.30
N ASP A 345 -4.64 3.56 -13.03
CA ASP A 345 -3.64 2.94 -13.90
C ASP A 345 -2.30 3.70 -13.83
N GLU A 346 -1.39 3.43 -14.72
CA GLU A 346 -0.08 4.09 -14.79
C GLU A 346 -0.15 5.61 -15.10
N ASN A 347 -1.30 6.10 -15.58
CA ASN A 347 -1.50 7.51 -15.95
C ASN A 347 -2.18 8.33 -14.84
N GLY A 348 -2.64 7.66 -13.78
CA GLY A 348 -3.26 8.33 -12.64
C GLY A 348 -4.54 7.65 -12.14
N VAL A 349 -5.36 8.47 -11.48
CA VAL A 349 -6.61 8.05 -10.84
C VAL A 349 -7.79 8.74 -11.53
N SER A 350 -8.87 8.01 -11.78
CA SER A 350 -10.11 8.55 -12.35
C SER A 350 -10.77 9.56 -11.39
N THR A 351 -11.80 10.25 -11.86
CA THR A 351 -12.74 10.91 -10.94
C THR A 351 -13.48 9.84 -10.13
N LEU A 352 -13.87 10.21 -8.91
CA LEU A 352 -14.69 9.35 -8.05
C LEU A 352 -16.11 9.25 -8.62
N SER A 353 -16.70 8.06 -8.60
CA SER A 353 -18.09 7.87 -9.02
C SER A 353 -19.05 8.62 -8.08
N PRO A 354 -20.30 8.92 -8.52
CA PRO A 354 -21.32 9.33 -7.57
C PRO A 354 -21.48 8.32 -6.44
N PRO A 355 -21.57 8.74 -5.17
CA PRO A 355 -21.81 7.85 -4.06
C PRO A 355 -23.18 7.17 -4.12
N VAL A 356 -23.23 5.89 -3.79
CA VAL A 356 -24.47 5.12 -3.64
C VAL A 356 -24.64 4.63 -2.21
N PRO A 357 -25.88 4.53 -1.67
CA PRO A 357 -26.10 3.98 -0.33
C PRO A 357 -25.84 2.45 -0.32
N ILE A 358 -25.30 1.95 0.77
CA ILE A 358 -25.19 0.52 1.06
C ILE A 358 -26.52 0.10 1.68
N ARG A 359 -27.35 -0.64 0.94
CA ARG A 359 -28.74 -1.02 1.29
C ARG A 359 -28.86 -2.47 1.76
#